data_53e9cb7fbb00e302c66086d95ca67b17
#
_entry.id   53e9cb7fbb00e302c66086d95ca67b17
#
_cell.length_a   1.000
_cell.length_b   1.000
_cell.length_c   1.000
_cell.angle_alpha   90.00
_cell.angle_beta   90.00
_cell.angle_gamma   90.00
#
_symmetry.space_group_name_H-M   'P 1'
#
loop_
_entity.id
_entity.type
_entity.pdbx_description
1 polymer ?
#
loop_
_entity_poly.entity_id
_entity_poly.type
_entity_poly.pdbx_seq_one_letter_code
_entity_poly.pdbx_strand_id
1 'polypeptide(L)'
;MINITARGFDLKQGTKDGIDKELQRIEKMLPDNASFDVTLAKVKDGYKCDITVKYIGSFIRGEARADKIEPVIDMAVDDLKRKLRKLKTYLVDKKRKGGIDQILSLIHI
;
A
#
# COMPACT_ATOMS: atom_id res chain seq x y z
N MET A 1 10.13 5.71 0.09
CA MET A 1 10.79 5.15 -1.10
C MET A 1 9.85 4.20 -1.82
N ILE A 2 9.73 4.37 -3.12
CA ILE A 2 8.77 3.58 -3.92
C ILE A 2 9.52 2.90 -5.06
N ASN A 3 9.48 1.57 -5.08
CA ASN A 3 10.08 0.76 -6.13
C ASN A 3 8.98 0.08 -6.93
N ILE A 4 9.05 0.20 -8.25
CA ILE A 4 8.06 -0.40 -9.14
C ILE A 4 8.77 -1.32 -10.12
N THR A 5 8.33 -2.57 -10.16
CA THR A 5 8.89 -3.60 -11.03
C THR A 5 7.79 -4.21 -11.89
N ALA A 6 8.06 -4.36 -13.17
CA ALA A 6 7.13 -5.03 -14.10
C ALA A 6 7.80 -6.29 -14.63
N ARG A 7 7.05 -7.39 -14.64
CA ARG A 7 7.55 -8.69 -15.12
C ARG A 7 6.64 -9.21 -16.23
N GLY A 8 7.28 -9.57 -17.35
CA GLY A 8 6.57 -10.17 -18.48
C GLY A 8 5.88 -9.18 -19.40
N PHE A 9 6.07 -7.88 -19.18
CA PHE A 9 5.54 -6.85 -20.07
C PHE A 9 6.24 -5.52 -19.83
N ASP A 10 6.05 -4.58 -20.71
CA ASP A 10 6.63 -3.24 -20.58
C ASP A 10 5.62 -2.30 -19.95
N LEU A 11 5.99 -1.72 -18.83
CA LEU A 11 5.16 -0.76 -18.13
C LEU A 11 5.34 0.64 -18.73
N LYS A 12 4.23 1.23 -19.13
CA LYS A 12 4.23 2.59 -19.68
C LYS A 12 4.59 3.61 -18.61
N GLN A 13 5.34 4.62 -19.01
CA GLN A 13 5.79 5.66 -18.08
C GLN A 13 4.61 6.38 -17.41
N GLY A 14 3.55 6.67 -18.16
CA GLY A 14 2.38 7.31 -17.59
C GLY A 14 1.71 6.47 -16.51
N THR A 15 1.65 5.16 -16.70
CA THR A 15 1.11 4.24 -15.70
C THR A 15 2.00 4.21 -14.46
N LYS A 16 3.30 4.14 -14.67
CA LYS A 16 4.27 4.16 -13.57
C LYS A 16 4.16 5.43 -12.76
N ASP A 17 4.03 6.58 -13.42
CA ASP A 17 3.87 7.87 -12.75
C ASP A 17 2.58 7.92 -11.94
N GLY A 18 1.51 7.34 -12.45
CA GLY A 18 0.23 7.27 -11.75
C GLY A 18 0.33 6.45 -10.46
N ILE A 19 1.00 5.31 -10.52
CA ILE A 19 1.25 4.48 -9.34
C ILE A 19 2.05 5.25 -8.31
N ASP A 20 3.12 5.89 -8.77
CA ASP A 20 4.00 6.66 -7.89
C ASP A 20 3.24 7.77 -7.16
N LYS A 21 2.41 8.52 -7.87
CA LYS A 21 1.60 9.58 -7.26
C LYS A 21 0.63 9.03 -6.23
N GLU A 22 -0.02 7.92 -6.54
CA GLU A 22 -1.00 7.31 -5.64
C GLU A 22 -0.32 6.84 -4.35
N LEU A 23 0.84 6.21 -4.48
CA LEU A 23 1.57 5.72 -3.33
C LEU A 23 2.20 6.85 -2.52
N GLN A 24 2.59 7.93 -3.15
CA GLN A 24 3.06 9.11 -2.43
C GLN A 24 1.99 9.69 -1.51
N ARG A 25 0.73 9.65 -1.94
CA ARG A 25 -0.38 10.09 -1.09
C ARG A 25 -0.51 9.21 0.15
N ILE A 26 -0.36 7.91 -0.03
CA ILE A 26 -0.41 6.97 1.10
C ILE A 26 0.79 7.20 2.01
N GLU A 27 1.96 7.41 1.44
CA GLU A 27 3.18 7.65 2.20
C GLU A 27 3.05 8.86 3.12
N LYS A 28 2.41 9.93 2.65
CA LYS A 28 2.18 11.13 3.44
C LYS A 28 1.27 10.89 4.64
N MET A 29 0.45 9.86 4.58
CA MET A 29 -0.46 9.51 5.68
C MET A 29 0.24 8.68 6.76
N LEU A 30 1.44 8.22 6.50
CA LEU A 30 2.21 7.39 7.43
C LEU A 30 3.23 8.27 8.15
N PRO A 31 3.40 8.08 9.48
CA PRO A 31 4.24 9.00 10.28
C PRO A 31 5.74 8.88 10.02
N ASP A 32 6.22 7.77 9.51
CA ASP A 32 7.64 7.54 9.30
C ASP A 32 7.93 7.00 7.91
N ASN A 33 9.22 6.78 7.67
CA ASN A 33 9.72 6.29 6.39
C ASN A 33 9.13 4.92 6.03
N ALA A 34 8.04 4.92 5.32
CA ALA A 34 7.49 3.70 4.78
C ALA A 34 8.17 3.40 3.44
N SER A 35 8.46 2.13 3.21
CA SER A 35 9.00 1.68 1.94
C SER A 35 7.93 0.90 1.19
N PHE A 36 7.79 1.20 -0.09
CA PHE A 36 6.79 0.57 -0.95
C PHE A 36 7.46 -0.22 -2.05
N ASP A 37 7.11 -1.48 -2.20
CA ASP A 37 7.56 -2.32 -3.31
C ASP A 37 6.35 -2.75 -4.10
N VAL A 38 6.29 -2.33 -5.36
CA VAL A 38 5.21 -2.69 -6.28
C VAL A 38 5.74 -3.66 -7.30
N THR A 39 5.10 -4.81 -7.42
CA THR A 39 5.43 -5.78 -8.45
C THR A 39 4.20 -6.01 -9.31
N LEU A 40 4.34 -5.71 -10.59
CA LEU A 40 3.32 -5.96 -11.58
C LEU A 40 3.80 -7.12 -12.44
N ALA A 41 2.94 -8.09 -12.66
CA ALA A 41 3.30 -9.24 -13.47
C ALA A 41 2.18 -9.58 -14.44
N LYS A 42 2.56 -9.94 -15.66
CA LYS A 42 1.62 -10.49 -16.60
C LYS A 42 1.45 -11.97 -16.26
N VAL A 43 0.20 -12.39 -16.06
CA VAL A 43 -0.13 -13.78 -15.80
C VAL A 43 -0.96 -14.32 -16.96
N LYS A 44 -1.29 -15.61 -16.90
CA LYS A 44 -1.92 -16.29 -18.02
C LYS A 44 -3.19 -15.60 -18.53
N ASP A 45 -4.03 -15.15 -17.61
CA ASP A 45 -5.34 -14.59 -17.95
C ASP A 45 -5.46 -13.09 -17.61
N GLY A 46 -4.34 -12.38 -17.55
CA GLY A 46 -4.40 -10.95 -17.21
C GLY A 46 -3.16 -10.45 -16.51
N TYR A 47 -3.37 -9.71 -15.42
CA TYR A 47 -2.28 -9.10 -14.68
C TYR A 47 -2.46 -9.30 -13.19
N LYS A 48 -1.35 -9.29 -12.48
CA LYS A 48 -1.30 -9.37 -11.03
C LYS A 48 -0.51 -8.16 -10.51
N CYS A 49 -0.99 -7.57 -9.43
CA CYS A 49 -0.30 -6.47 -8.77
C CYS A 49 -0.12 -6.78 -7.30
N ASP A 50 1.11 -6.70 -6.82
CA ASP A 50 1.45 -6.86 -5.41
C ASP A 50 2.09 -5.57 -4.94
N ILE A 51 1.60 -5.01 -3.84
CA ILE A 51 2.18 -3.83 -3.22
C ILE A 51 2.52 -4.20 -1.79
N THR A 52 3.80 -4.17 -1.45
CA THR A 52 4.26 -4.45 -0.09
C THR A 52 4.74 -3.17 0.55
N VAL A 53 4.26 -2.90 1.76
CA VAL A 53 4.64 -1.73 2.53
C VAL A 53 5.32 -2.18 3.80
N LYS A 54 6.50 -1.64 4.06
CA LYS A 54 7.16 -1.81 5.34
C LYS A 54 6.80 -0.60 6.21
N TYR A 55 6.12 -0.86 7.32
CA TYR A 55 5.60 0.19 8.18
C TYR A 55 5.64 -0.26 9.64
N ILE A 56 6.34 0.50 10.47
CA ILE A 56 6.48 0.23 11.92
C ILE A 56 6.88 -1.23 12.20
N GLY A 57 7.92 -1.69 11.50
CA GLY A 57 8.43 -3.05 11.69
C GLY A 57 7.53 -4.15 11.17
N SER A 58 6.44 -3.81 10.50
CA SER A 58 5.51 -4.79 9.92
C SER A 58 5.51 -4.70 8.41
N PHE A 59 5.12 -5.80 7.77
CA PHE A 59 4.92 -5.83 6.34
C PHE A 59 3.43 -5.93 6.07
N ILE A 60 2.93 -5.01 5.25
CA ILE A 60 1.53 -5.00 4.86
C ILE A 60 1.48 -5.16 3.35
N ARG A 61 0.64 -6.06 2.89
CA ARG A 61 0.59 -6.39 1.47
C ARG A 61 -0.81 -6.21 0.90
N GLY A 62 -0.89 -5.43 -0.17
CA GLY A 62 -2.09 -5.33 -0.98
C GLY A 62 -1.86 -6.09 -2.26
N GLU A 63 -2.84 -6.88 -2.70
CA GLU A 63 -2.70 -7.62 -3.94
C GLU A 63 -4.01 -7.72 -4.67
N ALA A 64 -3.92 -7.86 -6.00
CA ALA A 64 -5.10 -8.00 -6.84
C ALA A 64 -4.74 -8.66 -8.16
N ARG A 65 -5.76 -9.18 -8.85
CA ARG A 65 -5.66 -9.73 -10.20
C ARG A 65 -6.81 -9.17 -11.02
N ALA A 66 -6.52 -8.83 -12.27
CA ALA A 66 -7.53 -8.34 -13.19
C ALA A 66 -7.09 -8.56 -14.64
N ASP A 67 -8.03 -8.43 -15.56
CA ASP A 67 -7.76 -8.62 -16.98
C ASP A 67 -6.87 -7.51 -17.54
N LYS A 68 -6.94 -6.32 -16.95
CA LYS A 68 -6.22 -5.15 -17.44
C LYS A 68 -5.35 -4.55 -16.36
N ILE A 69 -4.30 -3.85 -16.81
CA ILE A 69 -3.30 -3.32 -15.90
C ILE A 69 -3.83 -2.19 -15.01
N GLU A 70 -4.63 -1.29 -15.55
CA GLU A 70 -5.12 -0.16 -14.78
C GLU A 70 -6.08 -0.58 -13.66
N PRO A 71 -7.10 -1.43 -13.93
CA PRO A 71 -7.95 -1.92 -12.85
C PRO A 71 -7.20 -2.71 -11.78
N VAL A 72 -6.20 -3.49 -12.16
CA VAL A 72 -5.47 -4.30 -11.18
C VAL A 72 -4.69 -3.42 -10.21
N ILE A 73 -4.16 -2.31 -10.70
CA ILE A 73 -3.45 -1.36 -9.85
C ILE A 73 -4.41 -0.74 -8.85
N ASP A 74 -5.55 -0.27 -9.32
CA ASP A 74 -6.56 0.34 -8.44
C ASP A 74 -7.05 -0.62 -7.37
N MET A 75 -7.29 -1.87 -7.74
CA MET A 75 -7.73 -2.90 -6.81
C MET A 75 -6.68 -3.20 -5.75
N ALA A 76 -5.41 -3.28 -6.16
CA ALA A 76 -4.32 -3.53 -5.21
C ALA A 76 -4.13 -2.37 -4.25
N VAL A 77 -4.23 -1.14 -4.74
CA VAL A 77 -4.13 0.06 -3.91
C VAL A 77 -5.27 0.10 -2.90
N ASP A 78 -6.49 -0.21 -3.33
CA ASP A 78 -7.64 -0.25 -2.43
C ASP A 78 -7.49 -1.31 -1.35
N ASP A 79 -6.98 -2.47 -1.71
CA ASP A 79 -6.72 -3.55 -0.76
C ASP A 79 -5.68 -3.11 0.27
N LEU A 80 -4.62 -2.47 -0.20
CA LEU A 80 -3.58 -1.93 0.67
C LEU A 80 -4.14 -0.89 1.63
N LYS A 81 -4.95 0.04 1.13
CA LYS A 81 -5.56 1.08 1.96
C LYS A 81 -6.42 0.49 3.07
N ARG A 82 -7.20 -0.54 2.77
CA ARG A 82 -8.03 -1.21 3.78
C ARG A 82 -7.19 -1.84 4.88
N LYS A 83 -6.10 -2.50 4.50
CA LYS A 83 -5.22 -3.16 5.46
C LYS A 83 -4.47 -2.14 6.32
N LEU A 84 -4.04 -1.04 5.72
CA LEU A 84 -3.40 0.04 6.48
C LEU A 84 -4.37 0.66 7.48
N ARG A 85 -5.62 0.86 7.08
CA ARG A 85 -6.64 1.41 7.96
C ARG A 85 -6.89 0.50 9.16
N LYS A 86 -6.94 -0.81 8.93
CA LYS A 86 -7.10 -1.78 10.02
C LYS A 86 -5.92 -1.74 10.97
N LEU A 87 -4.71 -1.62 10.45
CA LEU A 87 -3.52 -1.53 11.29
C LEU A 87 -3.55 -0.30 12.18
N LYS A 88 -3.93 0.85 11.63
CA LYS A 88 -4.05 2.08 12.42
C LYS A 88 -5.07 1.93 13.53
N THR A 89 -6.22 1.36 13.24
CA THR A 89 -7.26 1.11 14.22
C THR A 89 -6.75 0.19 15.32
N TYR A 90 -6.06 -0.87 14.95
CA TYR A 90 -5.48 -1.82 15.90
C TYR A 90 -4.50 -1.12 16.84
N LEU A 91 -3.61 -0.30 16.30
CA LEU A 91 -2.62 0.41 17.12
C LEU A 91 -3.28 1.39 18.09
N VAL A 92 -4.31 2.09 17.64
CA VAL A 92 -5.07 3.01 18.48
C VAL A 92 -5.73 2.25 19.65
N ASP A 93 -6.44 1.17 19.34
CA ASP A 93 -7.12 0.37 20.35
C ASP A 93 -6.14 -0.23 21.36
N LYS A 94 -5.01 -0.73 20.89
CA LYS A 94 -4.00 -1.30 21.75
C LYS A 94 -3.46 -0.29 22.74
N LYS A 95 -3.20 0.93 22.28
CA LYS A 95 -2.68 1.99 23.14
C LYS A 95 -3.75 2.50 24.09
N ARG A 96 -5.00 2.54 23.65
CA ARG A 96 -6.12 2.91 24.51
C ARG A 96 -6.25 1.96 25.67
N LYS A 97 -6.08 0.67 25.43
CA LYS A 97 -6.09 -0.34 26.51
C LYS A 97 -4.94 -0.15 27.46
N GLY A 98 -3.87 0.46 27.02
CA GLY A 98 -2.74 0.81 27.88
C GLY A 98 -3.00 2.01 28.76
N GLY A 99 -4.16 2.65 28.64
CA GLY A 99 -4.54 3.75 29.49
C GLY A 99 -3.86 5.07 29.18
N ILE A 100 -3.36 5.23 27.98
CA ILE A 100 -2.61 6.42 27.60
C ILE A 100 -3.36 7.18 26.52
N ASP A 101 -4.29 8.01 26.94
CA ASP A 101 -5.18 8.73 26.03
C ASP A 101 -4.45 9.78 25.17
N GLN A 102 -3.45 10.43 25.74
CA GLN A 102 -2.70 11.44 24.99
C GLN A 102 -1.93 10.86 23.83
N ILE A 103 -1.52 9.58 23.91
CA ILE A 103 -0.85 8.92 22.81
C ILE A 103 -1.85 8.64 21.70
N LEU A 104 -3.07 8.40 22.06
CA LEU A 104 -4.14 8.15 21.10
C LEU A 104 -4.27 9.32 20.13
N SER A 105 -4.18 10.55 20.62
CA SER A 105 -4.27 11.73 19.76
C SER A 105 -3.09 11.84 18.80
N LEU A 106 -1.94 11.29 19.15
CA LEU A 106 -0.75 11.31 18.29
C LEU A 106 -0.82 10.33 17.14
N ILE A 107 -1.48 9.21 17.36
CA ILE A 107 -1.59 8.16 16.33
C ILE A 107 -2.96 8.15 15.67
N HIS A 108 -3.82 8.98 16.09
CA HIS A 108 -5.15 9.12 15.50
C HIS A 108 -5.04 9.93 14.23
N ILE A 109 -4.96 9.25 13.14
CA ILE A 109 -4.68 9.87 11.85
C ILE A 109 -5.92 9.85 10.98
#